data_e7552b802eb2ee03cabe96837ce40a54
#
_entry.id   e7552b802eb2ee03cabe96837ce40a54
#
_cell.length_a   1.000
_cell.length_b   1.000
_cell.length_c   1.000
_cell.angle_alpha   90.00
_cell.angle_beta   90.00
_cell.angle_gamma   90.00
#
_symmetry.space_group_name_H-M   'P 1'
#
loop_
_entity.id
_entity.type
_entity.pdbx_description
1 polymer ?
#
loop_
_entity_poly.entity_id
_entity_poly.type
_entity_poly.pdbx_seq_one_letter_code
_entity_poly.pdbx_strand_id
1 'polypeptide(L)'
;MKKIIKTYLGIAFALFLAVSCDTENKGAMYTPEGTDTGVSFLSSTSGDTEINAKAAKFDITVGRSKCDQAATVKITGTLPDGITAPATISFEKGKSETMLSLDISKMEVGKTYKGTVTFADETEYNGKIAITSNTFTLAKAYTWTSIGTGEWFDGLALQISDSDLNIVKVDVLKAEGFNRWRIMNPYPKDKVVLAWDEDSFVGGANDYIEFYTLDEAKGTIKFDQKIYCGLNYEKMGKIVYTYPSSYSAAHAEKDADNKFVDAQHVQFYVPRLIDGTTSWFNFGYMYLGMPGSGDLAKWLAED
;
A
#
# COMPACT_ATOMS: atom_id res chain seq x y z
N MET A 1 -52.62 -19.21 14.52
CA MET A 1 -51.87 -19.57 13.33
C MET A 1 -50.59 -18.74 13.07
N LYS A 2 -50.59 -17.40 13.17
CA LYS A 2 -49.38 -16.60 12.93
C LYS A 2 -48.16 -16.83 13.86
N LYS A 3 -48.41 -17.25 15.14
CA LYS A 3 -47.31 -17.53 16.08
C LYS A 3 -46.61 -18.88 15.82
N ILE A 4 -47.33 -19.87 15.36
CA ILE A 4 -46.80 -21.21 15.08
C ILE A 4 -45.89 -21.16 13.83
N ILE A 5 -46.30 -20.42 12.81
CA ILE A 5 -45.48 -20.26 11.57
C ILE A 5 -44.13 -19.58 11.86
N LYS A 6 -44.11 -18.58 12.76
CA LYS A 6 -42.81 -17.93 13.11
C LYS A 6 -41.87 -18.88 13.88
N THR A 7 -42.41 -19.78 14.69
CA THR A 7 -41.61 -20.75 15.44
C THR A 7 -41.01 -21.82 14.52
N TYR A 8 -41.80 -22.32 13.57
CA TYR A 8 -41.29 -23.30 12.58
C TYR A 8 -40.27 -22.67 11.60
N LEU A 9 -40.45 -21.40 11.22
CA LEU A 9 -39.49 -20.69 10.38
C LEU A 9 -38.17 -20.45 11.13
N GLY A 10 -38.22 -20.13 12.42
CA GLY A 10 -37.03 -19.98 13.27
C GLY A 10 -36.27 -21.29 13.47
N ILE A 11 -36.97 -22.40 13.65
CA ILE A 11 -36.35 -23.72 13.80
C ILE A 11 -35.78 -24.22 12.48
N ALA A 12 -36.47 -23.99 11.36
CA ALA A 12 -35.94 -24.33 10.03
C ALA A 12 -34.65 -23.51 9.68
N PHE A 13 -34.61 -22.23 10.07
CA PHE A 13 -33.43 -21.38 9.86
C PHE A 13 -32.26 -21.78 10.78
N ALA A 14 -32.56 -22.19 12.04
CA ALA A 14 -31.53 -22.68 12.95
C ALA A 14 -30.97 -24.07 12.50
N LEU A 15 -31.79 -24.91 11.90
CA LEU A 15 -31.36 -26.20 11.33
C LEU A 15 -30.53 -26.01 10.08
N PHE A 16 -30.83 -24.99 9.25
CA PHE A 16 -29.97 -24.64 8.08
C PHE A 16 -28.61 -24.08 8.51
N LEU A 17 -28.53 -23.33 9.62
CA LEU A 17 -27.25 -22.86 10.15
C LEU A 17 -26.43 -23.99 10.81
N ALA A 18 -27.08 -25.01 11.37
CA ALA A 18 -26.37 -26.15 11.95
C ALA A 18 -25.79 -27.11 10.88
N VAL A 19 -26.39 -27.16 9.68
CA VAL A 19 -25.89 -28.00 8.56
C VAL A 19 -24.82 -27.24 7.75
N SER A 20 -24.74 -25.88 7.87
CA SER A 20 -23.74 -25.06 7.19
C SER A 20 -22.37 -25.06 7.87
N CYS A 21 -22.23 -25.66 9.07
CA CYS A 21 -20.95 -25.70 9.78
C CYS A 21 -20.15 -26.99 9.59
N ASP A 22 -20.58 -27.91 8.76
CA ASP A 22 -19.87 -29.17 8.52
C ASP A 22 -19.44 -29.35 7.06
N THR A 23 -19.30 -28.28 6.34
CA THR A 23 -18.40 -28.26 5.17
C THR A 23 -17.02 -27.82 5.66
N GLU A 24 -16.40 -28.59 6.56
CA GLU A 24 -14.97 -28.79 6.41
C GLU A 24 -14.79 -29.22 4.95
N ASN A 25 -14.28 -28.31 4.15
CA ASN A 25 -13.69 -28.64 2.87
C ASN A 25 -12.43 -29.48 3.21
N LYS A 26 -12.66 -30.70 3.67
CA LYS A 26 -11.66 -31.76 3.59
C LYS A 26 -11.52 -32.00 2.10
N GLY A 27 -10.79 -31.09 1.44
CA GLY A 27 -10.26 -31.36 0.12
C GLY A 27 -9.70 -32.77 0.19
N ALA A 28 -9.95 -33.59 -0.80
CA ALA A 28 -9.58 -35.00 -0.82
C ALA A 28 -8.24 -35.16 -0.11
N MET A 29 -8.25 -35.77 1.10
CA MET A 29 -7.02 -35.99 1.85
C MET A 29 -6.20 -36.92 0.97
N TYR A 30 -5.26 -36.33 0.25
CA TYR A 30 -4.31 -37.06 -0.52
C TYR A 30 -3.47 -37.89 0.44
N THR A 31 -3.59 -39.18 0.37
CA THR A 31 -2.69 -40.12 1.04
C THR A 31 -1.53 -40.39 0.08
N PRO A 32 -0.34 -39.85 0.28
CA PRO A 32 0.79 -40.10 -0.60
C PRO A 32 1.13 -41.60 -0.61
N GLU A 33 1.16 -42.19 -1.78
CA GLU A 33 1.78 -43.49 -1.95
C GLU A 33 3.29 -43.28 -2.06
N GLY A 34 4.03 -43.65 -1.02
CA GLY A 34 5.49 -43.50 -1.02
C GLY A 34 6.10 -43.24 0.36
N THR A 35 7.40 -43.05 0.38
CA THR A 35 8.21 -42.79 1.58
C THR A 35 8.31 -41.30 1.93
N ASP A 36 7.81 -40.42 1.08
CA ASP A 36 7.84 -38.96 1.29
C ASP A 36 6.99 -38.52 2.49
N THR A 37 7.32 -37.40 3.10
CA THR A 37 6.54 -36.78 4.19
C THR A 37 5.27 -36.10 3.69
N GLY A 38 5.13 -35.90 2.37
CA GLY A 38 4.03 -35.24 1.72
C GLY A 38 3.89 -33.76 2.05
N VAL A 39 5.02 -33.03 2.14
CA VAL A 39 5.04 -31.61 2.47
C VAL A 39 4.59 -30.74 1.29
N SER A 40 3.97 -29.62 1.62
CA SER A 40 3.51 -28.60 0.68
C SER A 40 3.42 -27.24 1.35
N PHE A 41 3.73 -26.18 0.64
CA PHE A 41 3.27 -24.86 1.07
C PHE A 41 1.75 -24.80 0.96
N LEU A 42 1.06 -24.25 1.98
CA LEU A 42 -0.41 -24.20 1.99
C LEU A 42 -0.97 -23.03 1.22
N SER A 43 -0.15 -22.01 0.98
CA SER A 43 -0.51 -20.87 0.14
C SER A 43 0.69 -20.42 -0.68
N SER A 44 0.44 -19.94 -1.89
CA SER A 44 1.41 -19.09 -2.58
C SER A 44 1.16 -17.66 -2.14
N THR A 45 2.14 -17.01 -1.55
CA THR A 45 2.10 -15.57 -1.33
C THR A 45 2.28 -14.88 -2.68
N SER A 46 1.21 -14.83 -3.47
CA SER A 46 1.22 -14.07 -4.72
C SER A 46 0.72 -12.66 -4.42
N GLY A 47 1.54 -11.65 -4.64
CA GLY A 47 1.22 -10.25 -4.45
C GLY A 47 2.15 -9.55 -3.47
N ASP A 48 2.08 -8.23 -3.48
CA ASP A 48 2.86 -7.39 -2.58
C ASP A 48 2.24 -7.45 -1.18
N THR A 49 3.03 -7.87 -0.21
CA THR A 49 2.62 -7.94 1.20
C THR A 49 3.30 -6.81 1.97
N GLU A 50 2.50 -5.89 2.47
CA GLU A 50 2.96 -4.84 3.36
C GLU A 50 2.98 -5.37 4.79
N ILE A 51 4.11 -5.20 5.48
CA ILE A 51 4.32 -5.66 6.84
C ILE A 51 4.72 -4.51 7.75
N ASN A 52 4.45 -4.66 9.05
CA ASN A 52 4.77 -3.63 10.03
C ASN A 52 6.29 -3.33 10.04
N ALA A 53 6.66 -2.04 10.14
CA ALA A 53 8.05 -1.58 10.19
C ALA A 53 8.91 -2.29 11.25
N LYS A 54 8.31 -2.65 12.39
CA LYS A 54 8.98 -3.28 13.54
C LYS A 54 8.97 -4.81 13.47
N ALA A 55 8.34 -5.41 12.46
CA ALA A 55 8.30 -6.86 12.32
C ALA A 55 9.71 -7.43 12.12
N ALA A 56 10.06 -8.44 12.90
CA ALA A 56 11.32 -9.16 12.79
C ALA A 56 11.18 -10.47 12.03
N LYS A 57 9.95 -10.98 11.85
CA LYS A 57 9.67 -12.26 11.21
C LYS A 57 8.50 -12.16 10.24
N PHE A 58 8.54 -13.02 9.22
CA PHE A 58 7.42 -13.28 8.31
C PHE A 58 7.20 -14.78 8.21
N ASP A 59 6.00 -15.25 8.53
CA ASP A 59 5.66 -16.66 8.65
C ASP A 59 4.93 -17.16 7.40
N ILE A 60 5.38 -18.29 6.87
CA ILE A 60 4.78 -19.01 5.75
C ILE A 60 4.32 -20.37 6.28
N THR A 61 3.03 -20.68 6.11
CA THR A 61 2.49 -21.95 6.58
C THR A 61 2.87 -23.09 5.64
N VAL A 62 3.42 -24.14 6.24
CA VAL A 62 3.79 -25.40 5.55
C VAL A 62 2.98 -26.54 6.15
N GLY A 63 2.33 -27.31 5.29
CA GLY A 63 1.56 -28.49 5.64
C GLY A 63 2.27 -29.78 5.27
N ARG A 64 1.86 -30.89 5.87
CA ARG A 64 2.23 -32.25 5.48
C ARG A 64 1.06 -33.22 5.61
N SER A 65 1.07 -34.28 4.84
CA SER A 65 0.03 -35.31 4.87
C SER A 65 0.32 -36.47 5.80
N LYS A 66 1.59 -36.82 6.02
CA LYS A 66 2.00 -37.91 6.93
C LYS A 66 2.41 -37.33 8.29
N CYS A 67 1.65 -37.64 9.34
CA CYS A 67 1.82 -37.04 10.67
C CYS A 67 2.19 -38.04 11.77
N ASP A 68 2.31 -39.33 11.47
CA ASP A 68 2.54 -40.42 12.44
C ASP A 68 3.92 -40.39 13.10
N GLN A 69 4.88 -39.71 12.47
CA GLN A 69 6.22 -39.48 13.04
C GLN A 69 6.57 -38.00 13.03
N ALA A 70 7.54 -37.59 13.84
CA ALA A 70 8.18 -36.29 13.71
C ALA A 70 8.99 -36.26 12.39
N ALA A 71 9.09 -35.10 11.75
CA ALA A 71 9.84 -34.94 10.51
C ALA A 71 10.59 -33.63 10.48
N THR A 72 11.73 -33.62 9.79
CA THR A 72 12.50 -32.40 9.52
C THR A 72 12.70 -32.29 8.01
N VAL A 73 12.38 -31.14 7.47
CA VAL A 73 12.41 -30.87 6.02
C VAL A 73 13.43 -29.76 5.75
N LYS A 74 14.28 -29.98 4.77
CA LYS A 74 15.30 -29.00 4.35
C LYS A 74 14.69 -27.93 3.48
N ILE A 75 15.06 -26.69 3.74
CA ILE A 75 14.65 -25.50 2.99
C ILE A 75 15.84 -24.94 2.23
N THR A 76 15.59 -24.51 1.02
CA THR A 76 16.52 -23.74 0.18
C THR A 76 15.75 -22.58 -0.46
N GLY A 77 16.43 -21.72 -1.22
CA GLY A 77 15.77 -20.65 -1.93
C GLY A 77 16.72 -19.57 -2.41
N THR A 78 16.14 -18.62 -3.14
CA THR A 78 16.81 -17.39 -3.57
C THR A 78 16.23 -16.25 -2.74
N LEU A 79 17.02 -15.77 -1.76
CA LEU A 79 16.61 -14.71 -0.84
C LEU A 79 17.44 -13.46 -1.11
N PRO A 80 16.81 -12.28 -1.08
CA PRO A 80 17.53 -11.01 -1.18
C PRO A 80 18.29 -10.72 0.12
N ASP A 81 19.30 -9.87 0.04
CA ASP A 81 19.99 -9.37 1.21
C ASP A 81 18.99 -8.76 2.20
N GLY A 82 19.16 -9.07 3.49
CA GLY A 82 18.26 -8.62 4.55
C GLY A 82 17.14 -9.59 4.91
N ILE A 83 16.97 -10.69 4.18
CA ILE A 83 16.06 -11.80 4.51
C ILE A 83 16.84 -13.10 4.65
N THR A 84 16.58 -13.83 5.71
CA THR A 84 17.16 -15.18 5.90
C THR A 84 16.07 -16.20 6.24
N ALA A 85 16.26 -17.44 5.79
CA ALA A 85 15.41 -18.57 6.13
C ALA A 85 16.19 -19.58 6.98
N PRO A 86 15.52 -20.34 7.86
CA PRO A 86 16.15 -21.48 8.51
C PRO A 86 16.49 -22.55 7.47
N ALA A 87 17.59 -23.28 7.66
CA ALA A 87 17.99 -24.37 6.77
C ALA A 87 16.99 -25.54 6.78
N THR A 88 16.21 -25.67 7.87
CA THR A 88 15.22 -26.73 8.06
C THR A 88 14.00 -26.21 8.81
N ILE A 89 12.86 -26.86 8.58
CA ILE A 89 11.65 -26.77 9.41
C ILE A 89 11.35 -28.13 10.01
N SER A 90 10.72 -28.14 11.19
CA SER A 90 10.37 -29.37 11.89
C SER A 90 8.89 -29.48 12.14
N PHE A 91 8.37 -30.68 12.00
CA PHE A 91 7.01 -31.06 12.36
C PHE A 91 7.06 -32.01 13.56
N GLU A 92 6.31 -31.70 14.58
CA GLU A 92 6.11 -32.61 15.71
C GLU A 92 5.21 -33.78 15.29
N LYS A 93 5.37 -34.93 15.95
CA LYS A 93 4.47 -36.08 15.76
C LYS A 93 2.99 -35.68 15.97
N GLY A 94 2.14 -36.05 15.03
CA GLY A 94 0.71 -35.75 15.06
C GLY A 94 0.34 -34.34 14.57
N LYS A 95 1.32 -33.50 14.20
CA LYS A 95 1.07 -32.17 13.65
C LYS A 95 1.13 -32.20 12.13
N SER A 96 0.08 -31.67 11.49
CA SER A 96 -0.02 -31.55 10.02
C SER A 96 0.54 -30.23 9.49
N GLU A 97 0.80 -29.25 10.36
CA GLU A 97 1.25 -27.91 9.96
C GLU A 97 2.40 -27.43 10.81
N THR A 98 3.25 -26.60 10.24
CA THR A 98 4.31 -25.86 10.90
C THR A 98 4.52 -24.52 10.17
N MET A 99 5.30 -23.61 10.80
CA MET A 99 5.64 -22.33 10.21
C MET A 99 7.09 -22.31 9.73
N LEU A 100 7.30 -21.87 8.50
CA LEU A 100 8.59 -21.40 8.02
C LEU A 100 8.70 -19.91 8.35
N SER A 101 9.45 -19.58 9.40
CA SER A 101 9.67 -18.19 9.82
C SER A 101 10.90 -17.63 9.13
N LEU A 102 10.69 -16.66 8.23
CA LEU A 102 11.78 -15.88 7.65
C LEU A 102 12.20 -14.79 8.64
N ASP A 103 13.50 -14.63 8.87
CA ASP A 103 14.03 -13.46 9.58
C ASP A 103 14.10 -12.28 8.61
N ILE A 104 13.34 -11.23 8.92
CA ILE A 104 13.22 -10.00 8.15
C ILE A 104 13.69 -8.78 8.94
N SER A 105 14.38 -8.99 10.05
CA SER A 105 14.82 -7.92 10.95
C SER A 105 15.71 -6.88 10.26
N LYS A 106 16.50 -7.31 9.26
CA LYS A 106 17.41 -6.46 8.49
C LYS A 106 16.79 -5.81 7.25
N MET A 107 15.51 -6.07 6.96
CA MET A 107 14.82 -5.36 5.88
C MET A 107 14.71 -3.86 6.22
N GLU A 108 14.99 -3.04 5.23
CA GLU A 108 14.83 -1.59 5.34
C GLU A 108 13.37 -1.18 5.12
N VAL A 109 12.91 -0.20 5.88
CA VAL A 109 11.55 0.37 5.73
C VAL A 109 11.44 1.08 4.36
N GLY A 110 10.32 0.87 3.67
CA GLY A 110 10.03 1.47 2.38
C GLY A 110 10.71 0.81 1.18
N LYS A 111 11.51 -0.25 1.38
CA LYS A 111 12.06 -1.06 0.29
C LYS A 111 11.25 -2.33 0.09
N THR A 112 11.13 -2.72 -1.18
CA THR A 112 10.48 -3.97 -1.60
C THR A 112 11.54 -5.07 -1.81
N TYR A 113 11.27 -6.24 -1.27
CA TYR A 113 12.12 -7.42 -1.33
C TYR A 113 11.36 -8.58 -1.94
N LYS A 114 11.92 -9.18 -2.97
CA LYS A 114 11.32 -10.35 -3.62
C LYS A 114 12.23 -11.56 -3.43
N GLY A 115 11.65 -12.66 -2.97
CA GLY A 115 12.39 -13.90 -2.73
C GLY A 115 11.54 -15.13 -3.01
N THR A 116 12.21 -16.28 -3.03
CA THR A 116 11.58 -17.59 -3.21
C THR A 116 12.21 -18.58 -2.23
N VAL A 117 11.36 -19.34 -1.55
CA VAL A 117 11.75 -20.50 -0.73
C VAL A 117 11.22 -21.77 -1.35
N THR A 118 11.97 -22.86 -1.23
CA THR A 118 11.71 -24.14 -1.89
C THR A 118 12.12 -25.28 -0.96
N PHE A 119 11.47 -26.40 -1.02
CA PHE A 119 11.96 -27.63 -0.38
C PHE A 119 13.21 -28.14 -1.13
N ALA A 120 14.27 -28.45 -0.38
CA ALA A 120 15.55 -28.81 -0.98
C ALA A 120 15.61 -30.25 -1.48
N ASP A 121 14.74 -31.14 -0.97
CA ASP A 121 14.75 -32.56 -1.25
C ASP A 121 13.42 -32.99 -1.87
N GLU A 122 13.46 -33.51 -3.07
CA GLU A 122 12.27 -33.99 -3.81
C GLU A 122 11.63 -35.22 -3.16
N THR A 123 12.35 -35.96 -2.31
CA THR A 123 11.79 -37.09 -1.57
C THR A 123 10.85 -36.68 -0.45
N GLU A 124 10.82 -35.39 -0.10
CA GLU A 124 9.97 -34.86 0.97
C GLU A 124 8.56 -34.48 0.49
N TYR A 125 8.31 -34.43 -0.82
CA TYR A 125 7.02 -34.02 -1.38
C TYR A 125 6.60 -34.84 -2.60
N ASN A 126 5.30 -34.87 -2.88
CA ASN A 126 4.78 -35.40 -4.13
C ASN A 126 4.79 -34.33 -5.21
N GLY A 127 5.74 -34.40 -6.14
CA GLY A 127 5.95 -33.41 -7.20
C GLY A 127 4.79 -33.17 -8.17
N LYS A 128 3.69 -33.98 -8.10
CA LYS A 128 2.53 -33.80 -8.97
C LYS A 128 1.50 -32.81 -8.41
N ILE A 129 1.39 -32.69 -7.09
CA ILE A 129 0.31 -31.92 -6.45
C ILE A 129 0.78 -30.98 -5.36
N ALA A 130 2.01 -31.16 -4.83
CA ALA A 130 2.55 -30.27 -3.81
C ALA A 130 2.93 -28.91 -4.37
N ILE A 131 2.65 -27.84 -3.63
CA ILE A 131 3.24 -26.53 -3.88
C ILE A 131 4.63 -26.57 -3.26
N THR A 132 5.64 -26.76 -4.09
CA THR A 132 7.02 -27.00 -3.65
C THR A 132 7.85 -25.72 -3.48
N SER A 133 7.33 -24.60 -3.98
CA SER A 133 7.98 -23.31 -3.98
C SER A 133 6.99 -22.20 -3.57
N ASN A 134 7.43 -21.28 -2.74
CA ASN A 134 6.67 -20.10 -2.36
C ASN A 134 7.47 -18.84 -2.73
N THR A 135 6.92 -18.04 -3.64
CA THR A 135 7.50 -16.75 -4.02
C THR A 135 6.74 -15.65 -3.30
N PHE A 136 7.46 -14.74 -2.68
CA PHE A 136 6.90 -13.64 -1.92
C PHE A 136 7.49 -12.30 -2.37
N THR A 137 6.71 -11.24 -2.18
CA THR A 137 7.14 -9.84 -2.30
C THR A 137 6.74 -9.14 -1.02
N LEU A 138 7.73 -8.66 -0.25
CA LEU A 138 7.54 -8.03 1.06
C LEU A 138 8.04 -6.59 1.05
N ALA A 139 7.31 -5.69 1.69
CA ALA A 139 7.73 -4.32 1.97
C ALA A 139 7.43 -3.96 3.42
N LYS A 140 8.39 -3.41 4.15
CA LYS A 140 8.13 -2.81 5.47
C LYS A 140 7.50 -1.44 5.29
N ALA A 141 6.28 -1.28 5.82
CA ALA A 141 5.55 -0.03 5.82
C ALA A 141 6.25 1.05 6.66
N TYR A 142 6.07 2.31 6.28
CA TYR A 142 6.41 3.42 7.16
C TYR A 142 5.43 3.49 8.33
N THR A 143 5.92 3.83 9.52
CA THR A 143 5.06 4.24 10.64
C THR A 143 4.80 5.73 10.53
N TRP A 144 3.54 6.11 10.44
CA TRP A 144 3.11 7.50 10.27
C TRP A 144 2.58 8.07 11.57
N THR A 145 3.02 9.31 11.89
CA THR A 145 2.55 10.05 13.06
C THR A 145 2.11 11.45 12.62
N SER A 146 0.94 11.88 13.07
CA SER A 146 0.48 13.25 12.83
C SER A 146 1.42 14.24 13.51
N ILE A 147 1.83 15.25 12.77
CA ILE A 147 2.61 16.39 13.28
C ILE A 147 1.76 17.65 13.41
N GLY A 148 0.47 17.56 13.12
CA GLY A 148 -0.52 18.63 13.29
C GLY A 148 -1.22 19.05 12.01
N THR A 149 -2.00 20.11 12.11
CA THR A 149 -2.77 20.66 11.00
C THR A 149 -1.94 21.67 10.23
N GLY A 150 -1.79 21.41 8.92
CA GLY A 150 -1.22 22.32 7.94
C GLY A 150 -2.29 22.99 7.06
N GLU A 151 -1.84 23.74 6.08
CA GLU A 151 -2.67 24.42 5.10
C GLU A 151 -2.26 24.00 3.68
N TRP A 152 -3.23 23.63 2.85
CA TRP A 152 -3.01 23.20 1.49
C TRP A 152 -3.70 24.10 0.49
N PHE A 153 -3.02 24.40 -0.61
CA PHE A 153 -3.54 25.13 -1.76
C PHE A 153 -3.05 24.53 -3.08
N ASP A 154 -3.95 24.44 -4.03
CA ASP A 154 -3.67 24.06 -5.42
C ASP A 154 -4.22 25.15 -6.34
N GLY A 155 -3.34 25.82 -7.05
CA GLY A 155 -3.67 26.92 -7.96
C GLY A 155 -4.50 26.52 -9.21
N LEU A 156 -4.94 25.26 -9.32
CA LEU A 156 -5.95 24.84 -10.28
C LEU A 156 -7.23 24.36 -9.59
N ALA A 157 -7.11 23.40 -8.69
CA ALA A 157 -8.27 22.71 -8.14
C ALA A 157 -8.97 23.50 -7.02
N LEU A 158 -8.26 24.45 -6.38
CA LEU A 158 -8.74 25.16 -5.20
C LEU A 158 -8.78 26.70 -5.38
N GLN A 159 -8.36 27.22 -6.52
CA GLN A 159 -8.38 28.65 -6.77
C GLN A 159 -9.77 29.13 -7.19
N ILE A 160 -10.40 30.04 -6.44
CA ILE A 160 -11.68 30.65 -6.78
C ILE A 160 -11.46 31.87 -7.69
N SER A 161 -10.52 32.75 -7.31
CA SER A 161 -10.11 33.91 -8.09
C SER A 161 -8.68 34.32 -7.71
N ASP A 162 -8.10 35.28 -8.37
CA ASP A 162 -6.73 35.77 -8.07
C ASP A 162 -6.59 36.29 -6.64
N SER A 163 -7.68 36.75 -6.03
CA SER A 163 -7.72 37.32 -4.68
C SER A 163 -8.41 36.43 -3.64
N ASP A 164 -9.02 35.32 -4.06
CA ASP A 164 -9.79 34.42 -3.18
C ASP A 164 -9.26 32.98 -3.30
N LEU A 165 -8.38 32.64 -2.36
CA LEU A 165 -7.72 31.35 -2.28
C LEU A 165 -8.48 30.42 -1.33
N ASN A 166 -9.00 29.33 -1.86
CA ASN A 166 -9.71 28.33 -1.09
C ASN A 166 -8.72 27.39 -0.36
N ILE A 167 -8.16 27.87 0.74
CA ILE A 167 -7.21 27.11 1.54
C ILE A 167 -7.90 25.97 2.27
N VAL A 168 -7.32 24.77 2.18
CA VAL A 168 -7.79 23.55 2.84
C VAL A 168 -6.94 23.27 4.07
N LYS A 169 -7.57 23.10 5.23
CA LYS A 169 -6.90 22.57 6.43
C LYS A 169 -6.70 21.08 6.27
N VAL A 170 -5.47 20.62 6.41
CA VAL A 170 -5.07 19.24 6.20
C VAL A 170 -4.31 18.70 7.40
N ASP A 171 -4.50 17.42 7.73
CA ASP A 171 -3.59 16.75 8.68
C ASP A 171 -2.29 16.38 7.97
N VAL A 172 -1.16 16.71 8.56
CA VAL A 172 0.16 16.38 8.01
C VAL A 172 0.78 15.27 8.85
N LEU A 173 1.07 14.15 8.21
CA LEU A 173 1.77 13.04 8.83
C LEU A 173 3.25 13.06 8.46
N LYS A 174 4.11 12.60 9.38
CA LYS A 174 5.53 12.36 9.13
C LYS A 174 5.87 10.90 9.38
N ALA A 175 6.67 10.30 8.51
CA ALA A 175 7.22 8.96 8.72
C ALA A 175 8.27 8.99 9.83
N GLU A 176 8.15 8.09 10.83
CA GLU A 176 9.10 8.00 11.95
C GLU A 176 10.52 7.71 11.44
N GLY A 177 11.46 8.61 11.76
CA GLY A 177 12.87 8.47 11.36
C GLY A 177 13.18 8.83 9.91
N PHE A 178 12.24 9.38 9.14
CA PHE A 178 12.43 9.72 7.74
C PHE A 178 11.98 11.15 7.44
N ASN A 179 12.63 11.80 6.47
CA ASN A 179 12.20 13.07 5.89
C ASN A 179 11.17 12.80 4.77
N ARG A 180 10.02 12.28 5.18
CA ARG A 180 8.90 11.86 4.33
C ARG A 180 7.58 12.23 5.01
N TRP A 181 6.65 12.79 4.25
CA TRP A 181 5.39 13.35 4.76
C TRP A 181 4.20 12.89 3.93
N ARG A 182 3.02 12.93 4.55
CA ARG A 182 1.72 12.80 3.89
C ARG A 182 0.84 13.99 4.21
N ILE A 183 0.20 14.52 3.18
CA ILE A 183 -0.85 15.53 3.27
C ILE A 183 -2.17 14.77 3.15
N MET A 184 -2.96 14.73 4.21
CA MET A 184 -4.17 13.92 4.25
C MET A 184 -5.37 14.68 3.68
N ASN A 185 -6.15 14.01 2.83
CA ASN A 185 -7.39 14.56 2.22
C ASN A 185 -7.21 15.97 1.62
N PRO A 186 -6.27 16.18 0.70
CA PRO A 186 -5.95 17.51 0.17
C PRO A 186 -7.06 18.11 -0.71
N TYR A 187 -8.00 17.28 -1.19
CA TYR A 187 -9.06 17.67 -2.11
C TYR A 187 -10.46 17.24 -1.63
N PRO A 188 -10.97 17.80 -0.51
CA PRO A 188 -12.33 17.52 -0.07
C PRO A 188 -13.33 18.06 -1.09
N LYS A 189 -14.40 17.28 -1.38
CA LYS A 189 -15.38 17.57 -2.44
C LYS A 189 -15.93 18.99 -2.36
N ASP A 190 -16.36 19.40 -1.17
CA ASP A 190 -16.96 20.73 -0.94
C ASP A 190 -16.02 21.88 -1.32
N LYS A 191 -14.72 21.70 -1.14
CA LYS A 191 -13.70 22.69 -1.48
C LYS A 191 -13.40 22.75 -2.96
N VAL A 192 -13.31 21.59 -3.62
CA VAL A 192 -13.09 21.53 -5.07
C VAL A 192 -14.31 22.04 -5.83
N VAL A 193 -15.52 21.66 -5.42
CA VAL A 193 -16.79 22.13 -6.02
C VAL A 193 -16.98 23.64 -5.85
N LEU A 194 -16.53 24.21 -4.73
CA LEU A 194 -16.58 25.66 -4.52
C LEU A 194 -15.73 26.44 -5.53
N ALA A 195 -14.58 25.88 -5.93
CA ALA A 195 -13.67 26.51 -6.89
C ALA A 195 -14.10 26.27 -8.36
N TRP A 196 -14.79 25.18 -8.62
CA TRP A 196 -15.23 24.79 -9.98
C TRP A 196 -16.74 24.73 -10.10
N ASP A 197 -17.29 23.52 -10.10
CA ASP A 197 -18.72 23.20 -10.11
C ASP A 197 -18.90 21.72 -9.77
N GLU A 198 -20.15 21.31 -9.52
CA GLU A 198 -20.45 19.93 -9.15
C GLU A 198 -20.28 18.95 -10.33
N ASP A 199 -20.54 19.40 -11.56
CA ASP A 199 -20.46 18.54 -12.76
C ASP A 199 -19.02 18.25 -13.14
N SER A 200 -18.09 19.14 -12.80
CA SER A 200 -16.65 18.95 -13.02
C SER A 200 -16.01 18.03 -11.98
N PHE A 201 -16.62 17.82 -10.80
CA PHE A 201 -16.09 16.93 -9.77
C PHE A 201 -16.62 15.51 -9.94
N VAL A 202 -15.74 14.60 -10.39
CA VAL A 202 -16.08 13.19 -10.63
C VAL A 202 -15.58 12.24 -9.55
N GLY A 203 -14.92 12.78 -8.53
CA GLY A 203 -14.32 11.99 -7.44
C GLY A 203 -13.05 11.25 -7.85
N GLY A 204 -12.56 10.41 -6.95
CA GLY A 204 -11.30 9.67 -7.13
C GLY A 204 -10.07 10.56 -6.93
N ALA A 205 -10.18 11.63 -6.16
CA ALA A 205 -9.04 12.34 -5.61
C ALA A 205 -8.21 11.41 -4.72
N ASN A 206 -6.92 11.68 -4.59
CA ASN A 206 -6.08 10.92 -3.67
C ASN A 206 -6.48 11.18 -2.22
N ASP A 207 -6.55 10.12 -1.41
CA ASP A 207 -6.76 10.23 0.04
C ASP A 207 -5.60 10.96 0.73
N TYR A 208 -4.41 10.89 0.15
CA TYR A 208 -3.24 11.62 0.59
C TYR A 208 -2.26 11.89 -0.56
N ILE A 209 -1.43 12.92 -0.37
CA ILE A 209 -0.23 13.17 -1.19
C ILE A 209 0.98 12.84 -0.33
N GLU A 210 1.85 11.97 -0.83
CA GLU A 210 3.09 11.58 -0.16
C GLU A 210 4.29 12.20 -0.87
N PHE A 211 5.19 12.82 -0.11
CA PHE A 211 6.42 13.40 -0.62
C PHE A 211 7.58 13.19 0.37
N TYR A 212 8.79 13.31 -0.11
CA TYR A 212 10.00 13.14 0.69
C TYR A 212 11.11 14.06 0.21
N THR A 213 12.07 14.36 1.11
CA THR A 213 13.26 15.15 0.75
C THR A 213 14.18 14.32 -0.14
N LEU A 214 14.51 14.87 -1.31
CA LEU A 214 15.46 14.27 -2.26
C LEU A 214 16.89 14.70 -1.95
N ASP A 215 17.08 16.00 -1.66
CA ASP A 215 18.36 16.61 -1.29
C ASP A 215 18.13 17.62 -0.16
N GLU A 216 18.55 17.28 1.05
CA GLU A 216 18.34 18.11 2.24
C GLU A 216 19.05 19.47 2.15
N ALA A 217 20.25 19.49 1.55
CA ALA A 217 21.04 20.72 1.44
C ALA A 217 20.37 21.75 0.52
N LYS A 218 19.61 21.28 -0.46
CA LYS A 218 18.87 22.14 -1.41
C LYS A 218 17.39 22.28 -1.04
N GLY A 219 16.91 21.53 -0.04
CA GLY A 219 15.50 21.48 0.32
C GLY A 219 14.61 20.86 -0.76
N THR A 220 15.19 20.20 -1.79
CA THR A 220 14.40 19.62 -2.88
C THR A 220 13.60 18.40 -2.41
N ILE A 221 12.38 18.31 -2.90
CA ILE A 221 11.47 17.20 -2.58
C ILE A 221 11.13 16.41 -3.83
N LYS A 222 10.62 15.19 -3.61
CA LYS A 222 10.07 14.32 -4.66
C LYS A 222 8.79 13.65 -4.19
N PHE A 223 7.90 13.35 -5.13
CA PHE A 223 6.77 12.45 -4.97
C PHE A 223 6.73 11.48 -6.17
N ASP A 224 6.34 10.24 -5.94
CA ASP A 224 6.36 9.19 -6.96
C ASP A 224 4.96 8.85 -7.50
N GLN A 225 3.91 9.25 -6.77
CA GLN A 225 2.54 8.97 -7.13
C GLN A 225 2.00 9.96 -8.17
N LYS A 226 1.03 9.53 -8.96
CA LYS A 226 0.12 10.45 -9.67
C LYS A 226 -0.81 11.10 -8.66
N ILE A 227 -1.02 12.43 -8.76
CA ILE A 227 -1.92 13.18 -7.88
C ILE A 227 -3.18 13.51 -8.67
N TYR A 228 -4.31 12.99 -8.20
CA TYR A 228 -5.64 13.27 -8.72
C TYR A 228 -6.37 14.21 -7.77
N CYS A 229 -6.88 15.33 -8.30
CA CYS A 229 -7.63 16.30 -7.50
C CYS A 229 -9.15 16.08 -7.52
N GLY A 230 -9.62 15.04 -8.21
CA GLY A 230 -11.04 14.73 -8.32
C GLY A 230 -11.78 15.44 -9.47
N LEU A 231 -11.10 16.33 -10.19
CA LEU A 231 -11.64 17.04 -11.34
C LEU A 231 -11.55 16.24 -12.64
N ASN A 232 -12.53 16.47 -13.50
CA ASN A 232 -12.55 15.99 -14.88
C ASN A 232 -12.67 17.20 -15.80
N TYR A 233 -11.82 17.25 -16.83
CA TYR A 233 -11.89 18.34 -17.80
C TYR A 233 -12.86 17.96 -18.92
N GLU A 234 -14.11 18.43 -18.81
CA GLU A 234 -15.18 18.15 -19.76
C GLU A 234 -15.25 16.66 -20.15
N LYS A 235 -15.21 16.36 -21.45
CA LYS A 235 -15.20 15.00 -22.00
C LYS A 235 -13.78 14.43 -22.19
N MET A 236 -12.74 15.19 -21.86
CA MET A 236 -11.37 14.80 -22.15
C MET A 236 -10.78 13.83 -21.12
N GLY A 237 -11.23 13.89 -19.86
CA GLY A 237 -10.77 12.95 -18.83
C GLY A 237 -10.33 13.62 -17.53
N LYS A 238 -9.88 12.78 -16.57
CA LYS A 238 -9.47 13.23 -15.26
C LYS A 238 -8.20 14.08 -15.31
N ILE A 239 -8.19 15.16 -14.55
CA ILE A 239 -6.99 15.96 -14.32
C ILE A 239 -6.06 15.20 -13.37
N VAL A 240 -4.78 15.11 -13.74
CA VAL A 240 -3.73 14.46 -12.97
C VAL A 240 -2.45 15.30 -12.99
N TYR A 241 -1.75 15.29 -11.87
CA TYR A 241 -0.42 15.89 -11.74
C TYR A 241 0.63 14.80 -11.55
N THR A 242 1.81 15.03 -12.11
CA THR A 242 2.96 14.13 -11.96
C THR A 242 4.20 14.92 -11.59
N TYR A 243 5.22 14.22 -11.13
CA TYR A 243 6.54 14.82 -10.97
C TYR A 243 7.11 15.19 -12.36
N PRO A 244 7.78 16.35 -12.56
CA PRO A 244 8.13 16.84 -13.90
C PRO A 244 8.93 15.84 -14.75
N SER A 245 10.02 15.28 -14.23
CA SER A 245 10.83 14.27 -14.96
C SER A 245 10.10 12.94 -15.16
N SER A 246 9.08 12.62 -14.34
CA SER A 246 8.22 11.44 -14.53
C SER A 246 7.25 11.60 -15.69
N TYR A 247 6.89 12.83 -16.04
CA TYR A 247 6.13 13.12 -17.26
C TYR A 247 7.01 13.03 -18.50
N SER A 248 8.16 13.72 -18.49
CA SER A 248 9.12 13.70 -19.58
C SER A 248 10.52 14.08 -19.08
N ALA A 249 11.52 13.34 -19.51
CA ALA A 249 12.92 13.67 -19.22
C ALA A 249 13.33 15.09 -19.68
N ALA A 250 12.63 15.66 -20.68
CA ALA A 250 12.82 17.02 -21.12
C ALA A 250 12.44 18.09 -20.08
N HIS A 251 11.73 17.69 -19.02
CA HIS A 251 11.30 18.59 -17.92
C HIS A 251 12.07 18.36 -16.62
N ALA A 252 13.18 17.62 -16.66
CA ALA A 252 13.96 17.32 -15.46
C ALA A 252 14.55 18.59 -14.79
N GLU A 253 14.75 19.67 -15.54
CA GLU A 253 15.19 20.95 -14.98
C GLU A 253 14.14 21.58 -14.05
N LYS A 254 12.86 21.20 -14.18
CA LYS A 254 11.76 21.65 -13.32
C LYS A 254 11.63 20.86 -12.01
N ASP A 255 12.35 19.76 -11.88
CA ASP A 255 12.35 18.96 -10.65
C ASP A 255 12.80 19.79 -9.43
N ALA A 256 13.77 20.69 -9.66
CA ALA A 256 14.33 21.56 -8.61
C ALA A 256 13.33 22.63 -8.08
N ASP A 257 12.25 22.88 -8.81
CA ASP A 257 11.18 23.79 -8.38
C ASP A 257 10.24 23.12 -7.35
N ASN A 258 10.38 21.81 -7.15
CA ASN A 258 9.72 21.08 -6.06
C ASN A 258 10.61 21.10 -4.83
N LYS A 259 10.28 21.95 -3.83
CA LYS A 259 11.19 22.22 -2.72
C LYS A 259 10.47 22.79 -1.50
N PHE A 260 11.16 22.76 -0.36
CA PHE A 260 10.91 23.67 0.73
C PHE A 260 11.38 25.07 0.31
N VAL A 261 10.46 26.03 0.25
CA VAL A 261 10.77 27.44 -0.05
C VAL A 261 11.45 28.06 1.16
N ASP A 262 10.97 27.70 2.35
CA ASP A 262 11.56 28.00 3.65
C ASP A 262 11.33 26.81 4.61
N ALA A 263 11.59 26.99 5.90
CA ALA A 263 11.46 25.93 6.91
C ALA A 263 10.02 25.42 7.10
N GLN A 264 9.02 26.19 6.66
CA GLN A 264 7.60 25.93 6.94
C GLN A 264 6.72 25.86 5.68
N HIS A 265 7.21 26.22 4.51
CA HIS A 265 6.44 26.22 3.28
C HIS A 265 7.07 25.33 2.23
N VAL A 266 6.24 24.46 1.63
CA VAL A 266 6.63 23.53 0.59
C VAL A 266 5.92 23.89 -0.69
N GLN A 267 6.68 24.04 -1.77
CA GLN A 267 6.20 24.27 -3.12
C GLN A 267 6.28 22.98 -3.95
N PHE A 268 5.21 22.68 -4.66
CA PHE A 268 5.15 21.67 -5.70
C PHE A 268 4.95 22.38 -7.04
N TYR A 269 5.81 22.15 -7.99
CA TYR A 269 5.69 22.66 -9.35
C TYR A 269 5.50 21.51 -10.31
N VAL A 270 4.31 21.37 -10.86
CA VAL A 270 3.87 20.14 -11.50
C VAL A 270 3.25 20.37 -12.87
N PRO A 271 3.49 19.49 -13.86
CA PRO A 271 2.72 19.46 -15.09
C PRO A 271 1.28 19.01 -14.76
N ARG A 272 0.31 19.71 -15.32
CA ARG A 272 -1.12 19.45 -15.22
C ARG A 272 -1.57 18.74 -16.49
N LEU A 273 -1.99 17.49 -16.37
CA LEU A 273 -2.23 16.57 -17.48
C LEU A 273 -3.68 16.08 -17.47
N ILE A 274 -4.11 15.55 -18.60
CA ILE A 274 -5.29 14.70 -18.68
C ILE A 274 -4.84 13.26 -18.65
N ASP A 275 -5.34 12.47 -17.70
CA ASP A 275 -4.90 11.10 -17.49
C ASP A 275 -5.09 10.23 -18.74
N GLY A 276 -4.07 9.42 -19.04
CA GLY A 276 -4.05 8.57 -20.23
C GLY A 276 -3.77 9.29 -21.55
N THR A 277 -3.46 10.60 -21.52
CA THR A 277 -3.10 11.37 -22.71
C THR A 277 -1.73 12.04 -22.56
N THR A 278 -1.21 12.57 -23.68
CA THR A 278 -0.03 13.44 -23.69
C THR A 278 -0.42 14.93 -23.64
N SER A 279 -1.71 15.24 -23.61
CA SER A 279 -2.21 16.59 -23.53
C SER A 279 -2.01 17.15 -22.13
N TRP A 280 -1.51 18.36 -22.04
CA TRP A 280 -1.28 19.07 -20.79
C TRP A 280 -1.78 20.51 -20.90
N PHE A 281 -2.21 21.07 -19.77
CA PHE A 281 -2.66 22.46 -19.74
C PHE A 281 -1.49 23.43 -19.64
N ASN A 282 -0.67 23.23 -18.64
CA ASN A 282 0.53 24.00 -18.32
C ASN A 282 1.20 23.38 -17.08
N PHE A 283 2.31 23.96 -16.65
CA PHE A 283 2.80 23.77 -15.30
C PHE A 283 2.03 24.65 -14.32
N GLY A 284 1.91 24.21 -13.08
CA GLY A 284 1.29 24.98 -12.03
C GLY A 284 1.84 24.67 -10.66
N TYR A 285 1.49 25.52 -9.73
CA TYR A 285 1.96 25.44 -8.36
C TYR A 285 0.89 24.89 -7.43
N MET A 286 1.35 24.12 -6.45
CA MET A 286 0.61 23.74 -5.26
C MET A 286 1.51 24.07 -4.06
N TYR A 287 0.91 24.42 -2.92
CA TYR A 287 1.65 24.84 -1.74
C TYR A 287 1.13 24.15 -0.48
N LEU A 288 2.05 23.78 0.38
CA LEU A 288 1.76 23.30 1.72
C LEU A 288 2.40 24.26 2.75
N GLY A 289 1.58 24.88 3.58
CA GLY A 289 2.02 25.44 4.85
C GLY A 289 2.08 24.31 5.88
N MET A 290 3.26 24.02 6.40
CA MET A 290 3.46 23.00 7.43
C MET A 290 2.74 23.38 8.73
N PRO A 291 2.43 22.43 9.63
CA PRO A 291 1.87 22.75 10.94
C PRO A 291 2.69 23.82 11.66
N GLY A 292 2.03 24.92 12.03
CA GLY A 292 2.68 26.08 12.67
C GLY A 292 3.22 27.15 11.73
N SER A 293 3.03 27.01 10.39
CA SER A 293 3.49 28.00 9.39
C SER A 293 2.75 29.35 9.46
N GLY A 294 1.57 29.40 10.09
CA GLY A 294 0.72 30.58 10.07
C GLY A 294 -0.33 30.53 8.96
N ASP A 295 -0.64 31.69 8.37
CA ASP A 295 -1.67 31.86 7.33
C ASP A 295 -1.03 31.74 5.93
N LEU A 296 -1.27 30.63 5.25
CA LEU A 296 -0.74 30.35 3.92
C LEU A 296 -1.25 31.36 2.89
N ALA A 297 -2.52 31.80 2.98
CA ALA A 297 -3.05 32.77 2.02
C ALA A 297 -2.33 34.12 2.13
N LYS A 298 -2.03 34.54 3.36
CA LYS A 298 -1.24 35.76 3.60
C LYS A 298 0.19 35.61 3.08
N TRP A 299 0.83 34.47 3.34
CA TRP A 299 2.18 34.19 2.85
C TRP A 299 2.23 34.23 1.30
N LEU A 300 1.24 33.62 0.62
CA LEU A 300 1.15 33.64 -0.85
C LEU A 300 0.88 35.04 -1.43
N ALA A 301 0.28 35.95 -0.66
CA ALA A 301 0.04 37.34 -1.11
C ALA A 301 1.25 38.26 -0.93
N GLU A 302 2.22 37.87 -0.14
CA GLU A 302 3.46 38.64 0.14
C GLU A 302 4.62 38.24 -0.78
N ASP A 303 4.54 37.08 -1.48
CA ASP A 303 5.53 36.53 -2.42
C ASP A 303 5.20 36.96 -3.87
#